data_c9c5c5c23077f575f92e1fecf741ce57
#
_entry.id   c9c5c5c23077f575f92e1fecf741ce57
#
_cell.length_a   1.000
_cell.length_b   1.000
_cell.length_c   1.000
_cell.angle_alpha   90.00
_cell.angle_beta   90.00
_cell.angle_gamma   90.00
#
_symmetry.space_group_name_H-M   'P 1'
#
loop_
_entity.id
_entity.type
_entity.pdbx_description
1 polymer ?
#
loop_
_entity_poly.entity_id
_entity_poly.type
_entity_poly.pdbx_seq_one_letter_code
_entity_poly.pdbx_strand_id
1 'polypeptide(L)'
;MAVCAFVSFRLGLTDGVSVVAGHWQRAVESMGFDTVTVAGEGPVDRTVAGLELAAANPPDLDELRAALADADLIVVENLCTIPLNLPAARAVAEMCAGRPTVMHHHDPPWQRAHFAHITELPIE
;
A
#
# COMPACT_ATOMS: atom_id res chain seq x y z
N MET A 1 0.84 -12.70 18.18
CA MET A 1 1.56 -11.45 17.91
C MET A 1 0.73 -10.58 17.00
N ALA A 2 0.75 -9.29 17.23
CA ALA A 2 0.09 -8.35 16.33
C ALA A 2 0.82 -8.33 14.99
N VAL A 3 0.06 -8.24 13.90
CA VAL A 3 0.56 -8.24 12.53
C VAL A 3 0.33 -6.87 11.91
N CYS A 4 1.38 -6.31 11.32
CA CYS A 4 1.32 -5.08 10.54
C CYS A 4 1.59 -5.42 9.06
N ALA A 5 0.63 -5.10 8.19
CA ALA A 5 0.77 -5.29 6.76
C ALA A 5 1.18 -3.97 6.09
N PHE A 6 2.25 -4.01 5.31
CA PHE A 6 2.69 -2.89 4.46
C PHE A 6 2.22 -3.15 3.03
N VAL A 7 1.46 -2.23 2.47
CA VAL A 7 0.83 -2.38 1.16
C VAL A 7 1.31 -1.27 0.23
N SER A 8 1.76 -1.63 -0.96
CA SER A 8 2.13 -0.66 -2.00
C SER A 8 2.00 -1.27 -3.40
N PHE A 9 2.32 -0.49 -4.42
CA PHE A 9 2.44 -0.97 -5.80
C PHE A 9 3.54 -2.02 -5.90
N ARG A 10 4.69 -1.72 -5.30
CA ARG A 10 5.88 -2.58 -5.26
C ARG A 10 6.65 -2.32 -3.98
N LEU A 11 7.26 -3.35 -3.43
CA LEU A 11 8.08 -3.27 -2.21
C LEU A 11 9.27 -4.21 -2.33
N GLY A 12 10.23 -4.05 -1.43
CA GLY A 12 11.41 -4.90 -1.38
C GLY A 12 12.46 -4.61 -2.45
N LEU A 13 12.30 -3.52 -3.18
CA LEU A 13 13.21 -3.06 -4.23
C LEU A 13 14.09 -1.92 -3.71
N THR A 14 14.74 -1.20 -4.62
CA THR A 14 15.67 -0.11 -4.27
C THR A 14 15.12 1.29 -4.55
N ASP A 15 13.87 1.39 -4.99
CA ASP A 15 13.19 2.68 -5.16
C ASP A 15 12.96 3.35 -3.80
N GLY A 16 12.73 4.66 -3.80
CA GLY A 16 12.59 5.45 -2.57
C GLY A 16 11.51 4.95 -1.63
N VAL A 17 10.35 4.60 -2.16
CA VAL A 17 9.22 4.09 -1.34
C VAL A 17 9.59 2.76 -0.69
N SER A 18 10.19 1.83 -1.44
CA SER A 18 10.63 0.54 -0.90
C SER A 18 11.66 0.69 0.21
N VAL A 19 12.62 1.60 0.04
CA VAL A 19 13.68 1.85 1.04
C VAL A 19 13.08 2.42 2.32
N VAL A 20 12.21 3.42 2.23
CA VAL A 20 11.56 4.03 3.39
C VAL A 20 10.63 3.03 4.07
N ALA A 21 9.86 2.26 3.31
CA ALA A 21 9.01 1.21 3.87
C ALA A 21 9.82 0.18 4.66
N GLY A 22 11.02 -0.18 4.17
CA GLY A 22 11.92 -1.07 4.90
C GLY A 22 12.35 -0.52 6.25
N HIS A 23 12.62 0.79 6.32
CA HIS A 23 12.93 1.46 7.59
C HIS A 23 11.74 1.42 8.55
N TRP A 24 10.54 1.68 8.05
CA TRP A 24 9.31 1.62 8.86
C TRP A 24 9.02 0.20 9.34
N GLN A 25 9.26 -0.81 8.50
CA GLN A 25 9.10 -2.21 8.89
C GLN A 25 9.96 -2.53 10.11
N ARG A 26 11.24 -2.12 10.10
CA ARG A 26 12.15 -2.35 11.22
C ARG A 26 11.69 -1.63 12.48
N ALA A 27 11.19 -0.40 12.33
CA ALA A 27 10.68 0.37 13.47
C ALA A 27 9.44 -0.30 14.07
N VAL A 28 8.51 -0.77 13.24
CA VAL A 28 7.30 -1.44 13.67
C VAL A 28 7.63 -2.79 14.33
N GLU A 29 8.58 -3.54 13.78
CA GLU A 29 9.06 -4.79 14.39
C GLU A 29 9.66 -4.55 15.77
N SER A 30 10.38 -3.44 15.93
CA SER A 30 10.94 -3.07 17.25
C SER A 30 9.86 -2.74 18.28
N MET A 31 8.64 -2.44 17.85
CA MET A 31 7.49 -2.22 18.72
C MET A 31 6.72 -3.50 19.04
N GLY A 32 7.17 -4.64 18.55
CA GLY A 32 6.58 -5.94 18.86
C GLY A 32 5.61 -6.49 17.80
N PHE A 33 5.49 -5.85 16.64
CA PHE A 33 4.68 -6.38 15.54
C PHE A 33 5.46 -7.39 14.71
N ASP A 34 4.77 -8.40 14.20
CA ASP A 34 5.23 -9.13 13.02
C ASP A 34 4.84 -8.32 11.80
N THR A 35 5.66 -8.26 10.77
CA THR A 35 5.38 -7.51 9.55
C THR A 35 5.21 -8.44 8.36
N VAL A 36 4.27 -8.09 7.48
CA VAL A 36 4.09 -8.72 6.17
C VAL A 36 4.05 -7.65 5.10
N THR A 37 4.56 -7.98 3.93
CA THR A 37 4.52 -7.08 2.78
C THR A 37 3.54 -7.59 1.75
N VAL A 38 2.73 -6.69 1.20
CA VAL A 38 1.70 -6.97 0.20
C VAL A 38 1.88 -5.98 -0.95
N ALA A 39 2.12 -6.48 -2.13
CA ALA A 39 2.30 -5.63 -3.30
C ALA A 39 1.98 -6.40 -4.59
N GLY A 40 1.90 -5.68 -5.70
CA GLY A 40 1.74 -6.30 -7.01
C GLY A 40 3.06 -6.75 -7.62
N GLU A 41 4.18 -6.20 -7.13
CA GLU A 41 5.51 -6.41 -7.71
C GLU A 41 6.58 -6.36 -6.64
N GLY A 42 7.68 -7.06 -6.88
CA GLY A 42 8.84 -7.10 -6.00
C GLY A 42 8.89 -8.33 -5.10
N PRO A 43 9.99 -8.49 -4.36
CA PRO A 43 10.14 -9.60 -3.42
C PRO A 43 9.35 -9.33 -2.15
N VAL A 44 8.07 -9.69 -2.17
CA VAL A 44 7.11 -9.45 -1.09
C VAL A 44 6.57 -10.76 -0.55
N ASP A 45 6.02 -10.72 0.67
CA ASP A 45 5.46 -11.91 1.31
C ASP A 45 4.19 -12.38 0.59
N ARG A 46 3.37 -11.44 0.13
CA ARG A 46 2.09 -11.72 -0.52
C ARG A 46 1.95 -10.86 -1.77
N THR A 47 1.90 -11.50 -2.93
CA THR A 47 1.68 -10.80 -4.20
C THR A 47 0.19 -10.79 -4.52
N VAL A 48 -0.34 -9.59 -4.79
CA VAL A 48 -1.72 -9.41 -5.25
C VAL A 48 -1.68 -8.74 -6.61
N ALA A 49 -2.00 -9.50 -7.65
CA ALA A 49 -2.04 -8.98 -9.01
C ALA A 49 -3.08 -7.86 -9.12
N GLY A 50 -2.73 -6.82 -9.83
CA GLY A 50 -3.58 -5.63 -9.96
C GLY A 50 -3.11 -4.45 -9.12
N LEU A 51 -2.22 -4.65 -8.14
CA LEU A 51 -1.65 -3.57 -7.34
C LEU A 51 -0.47 -2.88 -8.04
N GLU A 52 0.21 -3.56 -8.96
CA GLU A 52 1.39 -3.03 -9.66
C GLU A 52 1.07 -1.77 -10.48
N LEU A 53 2.11 -0.98 -10.77
CA LEU A 53 1.97 0.31 -11.46
C LEU A 53 1.29 0.19 -12.82
N ALA A 54 1.68 -0.79 -13.62
CA ALA A 54 1.19 -1.00 -14.99
C ALA A 54 0.21 -2.17 -15.07
N ALA A 55 -0.68 -2.29 -14.09
CA ALA A 55 -1.62 -3.40 -14.03
C ALA A 55 -2.60 -3.39 -15.21
N ALA A 56 -2.77 -4.54 -15.85
CA ALA A 56 -3.73 -4.71 -16.94
C ALA A 56 -5.18 -4.78 -16.42
N ASN A 57 -5.38 -5.24 -15.19
CA ASN A 57 -6.69 -5.42 -14.58
C ASN A 57 -6.67 -4.91 -13.14
N PRO A 58 -7.83 -4.50 -12.58
CA PRO A 58 -7.92 -4.16 -11.18
C PRO A 58 -7.63 -5.38 -10.28
N PRO A 59 -7.22 -5.17 -9.02
CA PRO A 59 -7.01 -6.29 -8.12
C PRO A 59 -8.32 -7.01 -7.81
N ASP A 60 -8.24 -8.32 -7.62
CA ASP A 60 -9.35 -9.12 -7.13
C ASP A 60 -9.58 -8.79 -5.66
N LEU A 61 -10.81 -8.39 -5.32
CA LEU A 61 -11.13 -7.97 -3.95
C LEU A 61 -11.04 -9.12 -2.94
N ASP A 62 -11.38 -10.33 -3.34
CA ASP A 62 -11.28 -11.49 -2.45
C ASP A 62 -9.83 -11.84 -2.16
N GLU A 63 -8.96 -11.77 -3.18
CA GLU A 63 -7.52 -11.99 -3.03
C GLU A 63 -6.90 -10.93 -2.13
N LEU A 64 -7.24 -9.67 -2.34
CA LEU A 64 -6.76 -8.55 -1.51
C LEU A 64 -7.27 -8.70 -0.07
N ARG A 65 -8.53 -9.05 0.13
CA ARG A 65 -9.11 -9.29 1.45
C ARG A 65 -8.37 -10.40 2.17
N ALA A 66 -8.08 -11.49 1.49
CA ALA A 66 -7.34 -12.61 2.07
C ALA A 66 -5.91 -12.20 2.46
N ALA A 67 -5.25 -11.39 1.62
CA ALA A 67 -3.90 -10.91 1.89
C ALA A 67 -3.81 -9.99 3.12
N LEU A 68 -4.90 -9.32 3.48
CA LEU A 68 -4.95 -8.38 4.61
C LEU A 68 -5.75 -8.91 5.81
N ALA A 69 -6.28 -10.13 5.73
CA ALA A 69 -7.23 -10.65 6.72
C ALA A 69 -6.66 -10.73 8.13
N ASP A 70 -5.39 -11.06 8.28
CA ASP A 70 -4.73 -11.22 9.58
C ASP A 70 -4.06 -9.95 10.10
N ALA A 71 -4.13 -8.85 9.35
CA ALA A 71 -3.47 -7.60 9.76
C ALA A 71 -4.24 -6.89 10.87
N ASP A 72 -3.55 -6.56 11.94
CA ASP A 72 -4.06 -5.73 13.04
C ASP A 72 -3.84 -4.24 12.75
N LEU A 73 -2.82 -3.92 11.95
CA LEU A 73 -2.51 -2.59 11.47
C LEU A 73 -2.13 -2.68 10.00
N ILE A 74 -2.58 -1.74 9.20
CA ILE A 74 -2.23 -1.65 7.79
C ILE A 74 -1.52 -0.32 7.54
N VAL A 75 -0.36 -0.38 6.90
CA VAL A 75 0.37 0.80 6.46
C VAL A 75 0.34 0.82 4.93
N VAL A 76 -0.32 1.81 4.37
CA VAL A 76 -0.42 1.99 2.92
C VAL A 76 0.67 2.96 2.47
N GLU A 77 1.64 2.44 1.72
CA GLU A 77 2.81 3.19 1.28
C GLU A 77 2.56 3.79 -0.10
N ASN A 78 2.17 5.06 -0.13
CA ASN A 78 2.00 5.89 -1.33
C ASN A 78 0.92 5.43 -2.34
N LEU A 79 0.34 4.27 -2.18
CA LEU A 79 -0.59 3.68 -3.16
C LEU A 79 -1.87 4.50 -3.29
N CYS A 80 -2.36 5.08 -2.19
CA CYS A 80 -3.53 5.95 -2.18
C CYS A 80 -3.16 7.43 -2.32
N THR A 81 -1.91 7.76 -2.56
CA THR A 81 -1.40 9.14 -2.57
C THR A 81 -1.28 9.71 -3.98
N ILE A 82 -0.76 8.94 -4.91
CA ILE A 82 -0.49 9.37 -6.28
C ILE A 82 -1.30 8.52 -7.27
N PRO A 83 -1.91 9.13 -8.31
CA PRO A 83 -2.85 8.41 -9.17
C PRO A 83 -2.15 7.58 -10.25
N LEU A 84 -1.26 6.68 -9.84
CA LEU A 84 -0.57 5.77 -10.75
C LEU A 84 -1.38 4.51 -11.04
N ASN A 85 -2.26 4.14 -10.12
CA ASN A 85 -3.17 3.01 -10.29
C ASN A 85 -4.43 3.25 -9.45
N LEU A 86 -5.38 4.00 -9.98
CA LEU A 86 -6.62 4.36 -9.27
C LEU A 86 -7.47 3.16 -8.87
N PRO A 87 -7.66 2.13 -9.72
CA PRO A 87 -8.42 0.95 -9.28
C PRO A 87 -7.81 0.26 -8.06
N ALA A 88 -6.48 0.18 -7.99
CA ALA A 88 -5.80 -0.37 -6.81
C ALA A 88 -6.00 0.51 -5.58
N ALA A 89 -5.90 1.83 -5.74
CA ALA A 89 -6.12 2.78 -4.64
C ALA A 89 -7.53 2.64 -4.05
N ARG A 90 -8.53 2.56 -4.90
CA ARG A 90 -9.93 2.38 -4.47
C ARG A 90 -10.13 1.04 -3.76
N ALA A 91 -9.57 -0.04 -4.31
CA ALA A 91 -9.69 -1.37 -3.72
C ALA A 91 -9.04 -1.43 -2.34
N VAL A 92 -7.84 -0.89 -2.20
CA VAL A 92 -7.13 -0.86 -0.91
C VAL A 92 -7.88 0.00 0.10
N ALA A 93 -8.35 1.18 -0.30
CA ALA A 93 -9.14 2.04 0.59
C ALA A 93 -10.41 1.33 1.09
N GLU A 94 -11.10 0.59 0.21
CA GLU A 94 -12.28 -0.18 0.59
C GLU A 94 -11.94 -1.27 1.62
N MET A 95 -10.84 -1.99 1.41
CA MET A 95 -10.41 -3.03 2.35
C MET A 95 -9.92 -2.47 3.69
N CYS A 96 -9.43 -1.25 3.71
CA CYS A 96 -8.95 -0.58 4.94
C CYS A 96 -10.05 0.12 5.73
N ALA A 97 -11.20 0.38 5.13
CA ALA A 97 -12.29 1.10 5.78
C ALA A 97 -12.69 0.43 7.10
N GLY A 98 -12.74 1.22 8.18
CA GLY A 98 -13.08 0.73 9.51
C GLY A 98 -11.97 -0.08 10.21
N ARG A 99 -10.77 -0.14 9.65
CA ARG A 99 -9.63 -0.88 10.22
C ARG A 99 -8.50 0.09 10.58
N PRO A 100 -7.70 -0.22 11.62
CA PRO A 100 -6.53 0.61 11.94
C PRO A 100 -5.58 0.69 10.74
N THR A 101 -5.42 1.90 10.20
CA THR A 101 -4.67 2.13 8.96
C THR A 101 -3.88 3.42 9.05
N VAL A 102 -2.65 3.38 8.55
CA VAL A 102 -1.79 4.55 8.36
C VAL A 102 -1.60 4.74 6.86
N MET A 103 -1.99 5.91 6.36
CA MET A 103 -1.72 6.32 4.98
C MET A 103 -0.41 7.08 4.96
N HIS A 104 0.67 6.45 4.48
CA HIS A 104 1.98 7.07 4.43
C HIS A 104 2.21 7.71 3.06
N HIS A 105 2.08 9.03 3.01
CA HIS A 105 2.18 9.81 1.78
C HIS A 105 3.64 10.20 1.50
N HIS A 106 4.17 9.76 0.36
CA HIS A 106 5.50 10.15 -0.11
C HIS A 106 5.44 11.26 -1.14
N ASP A 107 4.39 11.27 -1.97
CA ASP A 107 4.38 12.02 -3.21
C ASP A 107 2.95 12.48 -3.54
N PRO A 108 2.40 13.45 -2.76
CA PRO A 108 1.04 13.93 -2.98
C PRO A 108 0.83 14.50 -4.39
N PRO A 109 -0.34 14.28 -5.01
CA PRO A 109 -0.56 14.68 -6.40
C PRO A 109 -0.47 16.19 -6.63
N TRP A 110 -0.81 17.00 -5.63
CA TRP A 110 -0.73 18.47 -5.76
C TRP A 110 0.69 19.01 -5.84
N GLN A 111 1.70 18.20 -5.56
CA GLN A 111 3.11 18.57 -5.73
C GLN A 111 3.61 18.40 -7.17
N ARG A 112 2.80 17.77 -8.02
CA ARG A 112 3.13 17.53 -9.43
C ARG A 112 2.05 18.15 -10.32
N ALA A 113 2.46 19.08 -11.19
CA ALA A 113 1.53 19.85 -12.02
C ALA A 113 0.55 18.98 -12.83
N HIS A 114 1.04 17.88 -13.40
CA HIS A 114 0.19 17.01 -14.23
C HIS A 114 -0.77 16.13 -13.46
N PHE A 115 -0.63 16.04 -12.11
CA PHE A 115 -1.56 15.34 -11.23
C PHE A 115 -2.38 16.27 -10.35
N ALA A 116 -2.09 17.58 -10.34
CA ALA A 116 -2.70 18.52 -9.40
C ALA A 116 -4.23 18.63 -9.53
N HIS A 117 -4.77 18.29 -10.70
CA HIS A 117 -6.22 18.31 -10.95
C HIS A 117 -6.94 17.06 -10.42
N ILE A 118 -6.23 16.05 -10.00
CA ILE A 118 -6.82 14.81 -9.48
C ILE A 118 -7.20 15.02 -8.01
N THR A 119 -8.49 14.93 -7.72
CA THR A 119 -9.03 15.16 -6.37
C THR A 119 -9.77 13.94 -5.82
N GLU A 120 -9.83 12.85 -6.56
CA GLU A 120 -10.62 11.67 -6.21
C GLU A 120 -9.84 10.58 -5.46
N LEU A 121 -8.58 10.84 -5.12
CA LEU A 121 -7.76 9.85 -4.41
C LEU A 121 -8.25 9.66 -2.97
N PRO A 122 -8.37 8.43 -2.49
CA PRO A 122 -8.76 8.13 -1.11
C PRO A 122 -7.55 8.27 -0.18
N ILE A 123 -7.14 9.52 0.07
CA ILE A 123 -5.93 9.83 0.84
C ILE A 123 -6.18 10.10 2.33
N GLU A 124 -7.42 10.04 2.76
CA GLU A 124 -7.80 10.22 4.17
C GLU A 124 -8.39 8.93 4.78
#